data_dfdb87ae4893e27bc1425bd7580db88d
#
_entry.id   dfdb87ae4893e27bc1425bd7580db88d
#
_cell.length_a   1.000
_cell.length_b   1.000
_cell.length_c   1.000
_cell.angle_alpha   90.00
_cell.angle_beta   90.00
_cell.angle_gamma   90.00
#
_symmetry.space_group_name_H-M   'P 1'
#
loop_
_entity.id
_entity.type
_entity.pdbx_description
1 polymer ?
#
loop_
_entity_poly.entity_id
_entity_poly.type
_entity_poly.pdbx_seq_one_letter_code
_entity_poly.pdbx_strand_id
1 'polypeptide(L)'
;MKERNVQDCFIAQYFSVEKGNGGRPETWERLKEVLMDNLQKRQAGHEGRLPGGFAFSLREEDACRAVTPSVLEGLLGRFLTDARRSGTVYTPGFLVRWMAREAISSWLESRLPSPRSGDEEAGLLGSIRVLDLSVGAGAFTMGMLRELVARRKLLEPDCPEPDLIRAVLEENIYGVDVCAEALEVARFRFRCAWLAAGGKGDLRDRLLCGDSLDMSASGVWRQGLSTVMEEGGFDLVIGNPPFVGEKGNKELFDRLKCSSLASYCSSRMDYWYVFACVGLDALKRGGVMHLVVPNKWMSNAGAASLRRKLLEDCGLLRLSDFGACRVFESARGHTMT
;
A
#
# COMPACT_ATOMS: atom_id res chain seq x y z
N MET A 1 0.54 -25.68 17.79
CA MET A 1 1.71 -25.33 16.96
C MET A 1 1.78 -23.80 16.93
N LYS A 2 2.94 -23.19 17.13
CA LYS A 2 3.06 -21.73 17.10
C LYS A 2 2.82 -21.24 15.65
N GLU A 3 2.12 -20.13 15.45
CA GLU A 3 1.81 -19.57 14.10
C GLU A 3 3.01 -19.57 13.14
N ARG A 4 4.21 -19.32 13.66
CA ARG A 4 5.47 -19.36 12.91
C ARG A 4 5.74 -20.68 12.19
N ASN A 5 5.45 -21.82 12.84
CA ASN A 5 5.70 -23.13 12.24
C ASN A 5 4.73 -23.48 11.11
N VAL A 6 3.49 -22.97 11.18
CA VAL A 6 2.50 -23.19 10.12
C VAL A 6 2.87 -22.39 8.87
N GLN A 7 3.35 -21.16 9.05
CA GLN A 7 3.83 -20.31 7.96
C GLN A 7 5.07 -20.90 7.27
N ASP A 8 6.03 -21.38 8.06
CA ASP A 8 7.26 -21.98 7.56
C ASP A 8 6.99 -23.30 6.82
N CYS A 9 6.07 -24.13 7.32
CA CYS A 9 5.63 -25.35 6.64
C CYS A 9 4.95 -25.07 5.32
N PHE A 10 4.05 -24.08 5.27
CA PHE A 10 3.36 -23.71 4.04
C PHE A 10 4.34 -23.19 2.98
N ILE A 11 5.26 -22.31 3.36
CA ILE A 11 6.28 -21.76 2.46
C ILE A 11 7.21 -22.87 1.97
N ALA A 12 7.67 -23.76 2.85
CA ALA A 12 8.59 -24.84 2.49
C ALA A 12 7.95 -25.84 1.50
N GLN A 13 6.70 -26.21 1.70
CA GLN A 13 5.98 -27.09 0.80
C GLN A 13 5.72 -26.48 -0.58
N TYR A 14 5.35 -25.20 -0.61
CA TYR A 14 5.14 -24.47 -1.85
C TYR A 14 6.42 -24.39 -2.70
N PHE A 15 7.56 -24.06 -2.10
CA PHE A 15 8.85 -24.05 -2.79
C PHE A 15 9.34 -25.42 -3.25
N SER A 16 9.00 -26.48 -2.54
CA SER A 16 9.33 -27.84 -2.95
C SER A 16 8.61 -28.27 -4.23
N VAL A 17 7.40 -27.78 -4.45
CA VAL A 17 6.63 -28.02 -5.68
C VAL A 17 7.15 -27.19 -6.85
N GLU A 18 7.56 -25.95 -6.60
CA GLU A 18 8.09 -25.04 -7.62
C GLU A 18 9.39 -25.58 -8.27
N LYS A 19 10.25 -26.19 -7.48
CA LYS A 19 11.50 -26.81 -7.98
C LYS A 19 11.28 -27.94 -8.98
N GLY A 20 10.07 -28.51 -9.02
CA GLY A 20 9.70 -29.58 -9.95
C GLY A 20 9.09 -29.11 -11.29
N ASN A 21 8.50 -27.92 -11.37
CA ASN A 21 7.65 -27.49 -12.50
C ASN A 21 8.05 -26.20 -13.24
N GLY A 22 9.17 -25.58 -12.97
CA GLY A 22 9.89 -24.67 -13.89
C GLY A 22 9.14 -23.48 -14.51
N GLY A 23 8.19 -22.78 -13.81
CA GLY A 23 7.57 -21.59 -14.39
C GLY A 23 6.95 -20.63 -13.37
N ARG A 24 7.46 -19.39 -13.26
CA ARG A 24 7.00 -18.38 -12.29
C ARG A 24 5.55 -17.89 -12.50
N PRO A 25 5.06 -17.58 -13.72
CA PRO A 25 3.70 -17.09 -13.95
C PRO A 25 2.62 -18.13 -13.61
N GLU A 26 2.80 -19.37 -14.05
CA GLU A 26 1.84 -20.47 -13.77
C GLU A 26 1.66 -20.72 -12.27
N THR A 27 2.72 -20.56 -11.50
CA THR A 27 2.74 -20.80 -10.05
C THR A 27 1.93 -19.75 -9.30
N TRP A 28 2.01 -18.48 -9.71
CA TRP A 28 1.22 -17.40 -9.11
C TRP A 28 -0.28 -17.53 -9.44
N GLU A 29 -0.64 -17.79 -10.71
CA GLU A 29 -2.02 -18.00 -11.12
C GLU A 29 -2.64 -19.22 -10.36
N ARG A 30 -1.90 -20.30 -10.26
CA ARG A 30 -2.33 -21.48 -9.51
C ARG A 30 -2.52 -21.22 -8.02
N LEU A 31 -1.66 -20.41 -7.40
CA LEU A 31 -1.82 -20.01 -6.00
C LEU A 31 -3.07 -19.14 -5.82
N LYS A 32 -3.31 -18.19 -6.72
CA LYS A 32 -4.55 -17.39 -6.73
C LYS A 32 -5.79 -18.25 -6.81
N GLU A 33 -5.82 -19.19 -7.74
CA GLU A 33 -6.95 -20.12 -7.93
C GLU A 33 -7.23 -20.91 -6.64
N VAL A 34 -6.21 -21.52 -6.05
CA VAL A 34 -6.34 -22.30 -4.81
C VAL A 34 -6.84 -21.45 -3.65
N LEU A 35 -6.31 -20.25 -3.48
CA LEU A 35 -6.72 -19.34 -2.40
C LEU A 35 -8.15 -18.82 -2.61
N MET A 36 -8.51 -18.49 -3.85
CA MET A 36 -9.86 -18.04 -4.19
C MET A 36 -10.89 -19.14 -4.04
N ASP A 37 -10.61 -20.35 -4.50
CA ASP A 37 -11.48 -21.52 -4.35
C ASP A 37 -11.74 -21.83 -2.86
N ASN A 38 -10.70 -21.81 -2.01
CA ASN A 38 -10.85 -22.02 -0.58
C ASN A 38 -11.67 -20.93 0.11
N LEU A 39 -11.51 -19.66 -0.27
CA LEU A 39 -12.31 -18.57 0.27
C LEU A 39 -13.79 -18.68 -0.12
N GLN A 40 -14.07 -19.02 -1.38
CA GLN A 40 -15.44 -19.22 -1.87
C GLN A 40 -16.12 -20.42 -1.21
N LYS A 41 -15.43 -21.54 -1.03
CA LYS A 41 -15.95 -22.75 -0.35
C LYS A 41 -16.28 -22.46 1.13
N ARG A 42 -15.46 -21.66 1.83
CA ARG A 42 -15.79 -21.21 3.19
C ARG A 42 -17.11 -20.44 3.27
N GLN A 43 -17.38 -19.57 2.29
CA GLN A 43 -18.64 -18.82 2.24
C GLN A 43 -19.86 -19.71 1.97
N ALA A 44 -19.67 -20.81 1.24
CA ALA A 44 -20.73 -21.75 0.92
C ALA A 44 -21.01 -22.79 2.03
N GLY A 45 -20.26 -22.75 3.14
CA GLY A 45 -20.40 -23.71 4.24
C GLY A 45 -19.91 -25.12 3.90
N HIS A 46 -19.14 -25.28 2.83
CA HIS A 46 -18.59 -26.57 2.39
C HIS A 46 -17.16 -26.73 2.90
N GLU A 47 -16.85 -27.90 3.47
CA GLU A 47 -15.49 -28.33 3.74
C GLU A 47 -14.78 -28.58 2.40
N GLY A 48 -13.86 -27.67 2.02
CA GLY A 48 -13.17 -27.73 0.74
C GLY A 48 -11.94 -28.64 0.78
N ARG A 49 -11.83 -29.58 -0.18
CA ARG A 49 -10.58 -30.31 -0.46
C ARG A 49 -9.75 -29.54 -1.48
N LEU A 50 -8.44 -29.41 -1.21
CA LEU A 50 -7.51 -28.83 -2.18
C LEU A 50 -7.33 -29.74 -3.40
N PRO A 51 -7.42 -29.24 -4.62
CA PRO A 51 -7.16 -30.06 -5.81
C PRO A 51 -5.68 -30.44 -5.90
N GLY A 52 -5.38 -31.69 -6.24
CA GLY A 52 -4.03 -32.09 -6.63
C GLY A 52 -3.21 -32.88 -5.62
N GLY A 53 -3.80 -33.59 -4.68
CA GLY A 53 -3.09 -34.64 -3.93
C GLY A 53 -2.02 -34.15 -2.95
N PHE A 54 -2.04 -32.89 -2.54
CA PHE A 54 -1.18 -32.38 -1.49
C PHE A 54 -1.69 -32.86 -0.14
N ALA A 55 -1.01 -33.81 0.45
CA ALA A 55 -1.22 -34.20 1.83
C ALA A 55 -0.59 -33.15 2.74
N PHE A 56 -1.39 -32.20 3.23
CA PHE A 56 -0.96 -31.40 4.37
C PHE A 56 -1.10 -32.23 5.64
N SER A 57 -0.04 -32.29 6.45
CA SER A 57 -0.10 -32.83 7.81
C SER A 57 -0.90 -31.92 8.77
N LEU A 58 -1.46 -30.82 8.27
CA LEU A 58 -2.30 -29.87 8.99
C LEU A 58 -3.77 -30.12 8.61
N ARG A 59 -4.65 -30.07 9.60
CA ARG A 59 -6.09 -30.09 9.33
C ARG A 59 -6.44 -28.92 8.39
N GLU A 60 -7.36 -29.14 7.45
CA GLU A 60 -7.78 -28.15 6.46
C GLU A 60 -8.19 -26.79 7.08
N GLU A 61 -8.77 -26.82 8.28
CA GLU A 61 -9.10 -25.63 9.07
C GLU A 61 -7.86 -24.80 9.46
N ASP A 62 -6.75 -25.47 9.80
CA ASP A 62 -5.50 -24.81 10.20
C ASP A 62 -4.78 -24.23 8.97
N ALA A 63 -4.85 -24.91 7.82
CA ALA A 63 -4.30 -24.39 6.57
C ALA A 63 -5.06 -23.13 6.08
N CYS A 64 -6.38 -23.12 6.21
CA CYS A 64 -7.19 -21.92 5.86
C CYS A 64 -6.98 -20.76 6.83
N ARG A 65 -6.72 -21.02 8.12
CA ARG A 65 -6.31 -20.01 9.11
C ARG A 65 -4.88 -19.54 8.89
N ALA A 66 -4.02 -20.39 8.33
CA ALA A 66 -2.62 -20.09 8.07
C ALA A 66 -2.40 -19.16 6.87
N VAL A 67 -3.34 -19.09 5.92
CA VAL A 67 -3.33 -18.11 4.82
C VAL A 67 -3.79 -16.75 5.36
N THR A 68 -3.04 -16.24 6.33
CA THR A 68 -3.22 -14.88 6.82
C THR A 68 -2.64 -13.88 5.82
N PRO A 69 -3.06 -12.62 5.85
CA PRO A 69 -2.43 -11.55 5.06
C PRO A 69 -0.90 -11.53 5.20
N SER A 70 -0.36 -11.84 6.38
CA SER A 70 1.09 -11.90 6.62
C SER A 70 1.79 -13.04 5.88
N VAL A 71 1.13 -14.20 5.72
CA VAL A 71 1.64 -15.32 4.90
C VAL A 71 1.64 -14.95 3.43
N LEU A 72 0.56 -14.35 2.94
CA LEU A 72 0.48 -13.83 1.58
C LEU A 72 1.57 -12.79 1.34
N GLU A 73 1.77 -11.86 2.26
CA GLU A 73 2.84 -10.85 2.20
C GLU A 73 4.24 -11.49 2.13
N GLY A 74 4.50 -12.49 2.95
CA GLY A 74 5.79 -13.22 2.93
C GLY A 74 6.03 -14.01 1.64
N LEU A 75 5.00 -14.66 1.12
CA LEU A 75 5.06 -15.37 -0.16
C LEU A 75 5.30 -14.40 -1.30
N LEU A 76 4.52 -13.32 -1.37
CA LEU A 76 4.59 -12.32 -2.43
C LEU A 76 5.91 -11.55 -2.42
N GLY A 77 6.45 -11.19 -1.26
CA GLY A 77 7.76 -10.56 -1.14
C GLY A 77 8.90 -11.44 -1.70
N ARG A 78 8.71 -12.75 -1.78
CA ARG A 78 9.67 -13.68 -2.38
C ARG A 78 9.44 -13.89 -3.89
N PHE A 79 8.20 -13.81 -4.37
CA PHE A 79 7.89 -13.87 -5.81
C PHE A 79 8.29 -12.61 -6.55
N LEU A 80 8.20 -11.46 -5.90
CA LEU A 80 8.64 -10.17 -6.43
C LEU A 80 10.17 -9.97 -6.28
N THR A 81 10.98 -11.03 -6.30
CA THR A 81 12.44 -10.94 -6.12
C THR A 81 13.15 -10.12 -7.23
N ASP A 82 12.54 -9.91 -8.38
CA ASP A 82 13.00 -8.93 -9.36
C ASP A 82 12.69 -7.48 -8.95
N ALA A 83 11.81 -7.26 -7.99
CA ALA A 83 11.50 -5.97 -7.39
C ALA A 83 12.72 -5.32 -6.67
N ARG A 84 13.74 -6.08 -6.31
CA ARG A 84 15.00 -5.52 -5.79
C ARG A 84 15.72 -4.62 -6.79
N ARG A 85 15.49 -4.79 -8.09
CA ARG A 85 16.02 -3.92 -9.13
C ARG A 85 15.27 -2.60 -9.26
N SER A 86 14.01 -2.55 -8.85
CA SER A 86 13.14 -1.35 -8.89
C SER A 86 13.16 -0.53 -7.61
N GLY A 87 14.00 -0.85 -6.62
CA GLY A 87 14.03 -0.12 -5.34
C GLY A 87 12.87 -0.43 -4.39
N THR A 88 12.06 -1.45 -4.69
CA THR A 88 10.90 -1.84 -3.87
C THR A 88 11.37 -2.49 -2.57
N VAL A 89 11.01 -1.91 -1.44
CA VAL A 89 11.31 -2.41 -0.09
C VAL A 89 10.00 -2.77 0.59
N TYR A 90 9.93 -4.00 1.13
CA TYR A 90 8.78 -4.44 1.89
C TYR A 90 8.64 -3.63 3.20
N THR A 91 7.46 -3.05 3.42
CA THR A 91 7.17 -2.27 4.61
C THR A 91 6.59 -3.16 5.72
N PRO A 92 7.21 -3.21 6.92
CA PRO A 92 6.73 -4.05 8.01
C PRO A 92 5.31 -3.70 8.45
N GLY A 93 4.49 -4.73 8.70
CA GLY A 93 3.08 -4.55 9.01
C GLY A 93 2.79 -3.72 10.28
N PHE A 94 3.69 -3.72 11.27
CA PHE A 94 3.54 -2.88 12.46
C PHE A 94 3.67 -1.39 12.12
N LEU A 95 4.62 -1.05 11.23
CA LEU A 95 4.85 0.32 10.77
C LEU A 95 3.65 0.82 9.94
N VAL A 96 3.16 -0.02 9.02
CA VAL A 96 1.95 0.29 8.23
C VAL A 96 0.76 0.58 9.13
N ARG A 97 0.48 -0.27 10.12
CA ARG A 97 -0.64 -0.05 11.06
C ARG A 97 -0.49 1.23 11.86
N TRP A 98 0.72 1.49 12.36
CA TRP A 98 0.99 2.71 13.11
C TRP A 98 0.81 3.95 12.22
N MET A 99 1.41 3.98 11.03
CA MET A 99 1.30 5.11 10.10
C MET A 99 -0.13 5.35 9.63
N ALA A 100 -0.91 4.32 9.32
CA ALA A 100 -2.30 4.45 8.93
C ALA A 100 -3.15 5.09 10.04
N ARG A 101 -2.96 4.62 11.29
CA ARG A 101 -3.64 5.17 12.47
C ARG A 101 -3.30 6.63 12.71
N GLU A 102 -2.00 6.96 12.70
CA GLU A 102 -1.51 8.33 12.92
C GLU A 102 -1.99 9.28 11.82
N ALA A 103 -1.92 8.87 10.54
CA ALA A 103 -2.34 9.69 9.43
C ALA A 103 -3.83 10.07 9.53
N ILE A 104 -4.71 9.09 9.78
CA ILE A 104 -6.14 9.36 9.96
C ILE A 104 -6.40 10.22 11.20
N SER A 105 -5.72 9.94 12.33
CA SER A 105 -5.90 10.71 13.55
C SER A 105 -5.48 12.16 13.36
N SER A 106 -4.31 12.42 12.79
CA SER A 106 -3.83 13.78 12.52
C SER A 106 -4.74 14.54 11.55
N TRP A 107 -5.26 13.85 10.53
CA TRP A 107 -6.20 14.45 9.58
C TRP A 107 -7.54 14.80 10.25
N LEU A 108 -8.10 13.90 11.07
CA LEU A 108 -9.32 14.18 11.83
C LEU A 108 -9.13 15.34 12.81
N GLU A 109 -7.99 15.40 13.51
CA GLU A 109 -7.67 16.49 14.44
C GLU A 109 -7.61 17.85 13.72
N SER A 110 -7.15 17.87 12.47
CA SER A 110 -7.12 19.09 11.66
C SER A 110 -8.50 19.54 11.17
N ARG A 111 -9.50 18.66 11.13
CA ARG A 111 -10.84 18.91 10.56
C ARG A 111 -11.90 19.11 11.62
N LEU A 112 -11.81 18.40 12.71
CA LEU A 112 -12.79 18.46 13.80
C LEU A 112 -12.12 18.76 15.14
N PRO A 113 -12.50 19.85 15.81
CA PRO A 113 -12.06 20.08 17.18
C PRO A 113 -12.65 19.02 18.11
N SER A 114 -11.99 18.74 19.22
CA SER A 114 -12.51 17.85 20.26
C SER A 114 -13.43 18.63 21.22
N PRO A 115 -14.56 18.08 21.69
CA PRO A 115 -15.11 16.74 21.42
C PRO A 115 -15.82 16.65 20.08
N ARG A 116 -15.76 15.47 19.43
CA ARG A 116 -16.36 15.19 18.13
C ARG A 116 -17.70 14.47 18.30
N SER A 117 -18.68 14.73 17.45
CA SER A 117 -19.84 13.85 17.33
C SER A 117 -19.48 12.62 16.48
N GLY A 118 -20.09 11.47 16.79
CA GLY A 118 -19.89 10.24 16.01
C GLY A 118 -20.35 10.39 14.55
N ASP A 119 -21.44 11.12 14.32
CA ASP A 119 -22.00 11.34 12.97
C ASP A 119 -21.08 12.21 12.11
N GLU A 120 -20.46 13.26 12.66
CA GLU A 120 -19.51 14.11 11.96
C GLU A 120 -18.24 13.31 11.59
N GLU A 121 -17.73 12.50 12.52
CA GLU A 121 -16.56 11.66 12.26
C GLU A 121 -16.88 10.58 11.21
N ALA A 122 -18.06 9.93 11.28
CA ALA A 122 -18.51 8.95 10.29
C ALA A 122 -18.61 9.57 8.89
N GLY A 123 -19.21 10.77 8.77
CA GLY A 123 -19.32 11.49 7.51
C GLY A 123 -17.96 11.83 6.89
N LEU A 124 -17.00 12.29 7.69
CA LEU A 124 -15.64 12.55 7.24
C LEU A 124 -14.92 11.26 6.80
N LEU A 125 -14.98 10.20 7.60
CA LEU A 125 -14.36 8.91 7.25
C LEU A 125 -15.01 8.28 6.01
N GLY A 126 -16.30 8.52 5.78
CA GLY A 126 -17.00 8.10 4.56
C GLY A 126 -16.51 8.81 3.30
N SER A 127 -16.10 10.09 3.42
CA SER A 127 -15.71 10.93 2.28
C SER A 127 -14.21 11.12 2.10
N ILE A 128 -13.37 10.64 3.02
CA ILE A 128 -11.92 10.78 2.96
C ILE A 128 -11.35 10.17 1.67
N ARG A 129 -10.41 10.87 1.03
CA ARG A 129 -9.68 10.37 -0.14
C ARG A 129 -8.20 10.23 0.18
N VAL A 130 -7.73 8.99 0.07
CA VAL A 130 -6.36 8.58 0.40
C VAL A 130 -5.65 8.17 -0.87
N LEU A 131 -4.42 8.65 -1.07
CA LEU A 131 -3.58 8.33 -2.22
C LEU A 131 -2.29 7.66 -1.76
N ASP A 132 -1.94 6.54 -2.42
CA ASP A 132 -0.61 5.94 -2.39
C ASP A 132 0.01 6.01 -3.80
N LEU A 133 1.12 6.73 -3.93
CA LEU A 133 1.82 6.94 -5.21
C LEU A 133 2.76 5.79 -5.61
N SER A 134 2.88 4.76 -4.78
CA SER A 134 3.80 3.64 -4.97
C SER A 134 3.28 2.40 -4.25
N VAL A 135 2.10 1.94 -4.67
CA VAL A 135 1.29 0.91 -4.00
C VAL A 135 2.06 -0.39 -3.75
N GLY A 136 2.91 -0.80 -4.69
CA GLY A 136 3.55 -2.10 -4.64
C GLY A 136 2.52 -3.22 -4.51
N ALA A 137 2.77 -4.17 -3.61
CA ALA A 137 1.83 -5.23 -3.26
C ALA A 137 0.71 -4.79 -2.29
N GLY A 138 0.48 -3.49 -2.15
CA GLY A 138 -0.64 -2.93 -1.39
C GLY A 138 -0.45 -2.90 0.12
N ALA A 139 0.74 -2.68 0.63
CA ALA A 139 0.97 -2.65 2.07
C ALA A 139 0.19 -1.51 2.75
N PHE A 140 0.37 -0.27 2.28
CA PHE A 140 -0.31 0.90 2.85
C PHE A 140 -1.79 0.94 2.51
N THR A 141 -2.18 0.61 1.28
CA THR A 141 -3.60 0.56 0.88
C THR A 141 -4.39 -0.46 1.72
N MET A 142 -3.81 -1.64 2.02
CA MET A 142 -4.39 -2.61 2.97
C MET A 142 -4.40 -2.10 4.41
N GLY A 143 -3.38 -1.36 4.83
CA GLY A 143 -3.33 -0.73 6.15
C GLY A 143 -4.44 0.30 6.33
N MET A 144 -4.64 1.15 5.33
CA MET A 144 -5.71 2.14 5.29
C MET A 144 -7.10 1.50 5.24
N LEU A 145 -7.28 0.47 4.41
CA LEU A 145 -8.52 -0.31 4.38
C LEU A 145 -8.92 -0.79 5.77
N ARG A 146 -8.00 -1.46 6.47
CA ARG A 146 -8.25 -2.01 7.80
C ARG A 146 -8.57 -0.94 8.83
N GLU A 147 -7.81 0.16 8.83
CA GLU A 147 -8.01 1.24 9.81
C GLU A 147 -9.33 1.99 9.55
N LEU A 148 -9.66 2.29 8.28
CA LEU A 148 -10.92 2.95 7.92
C LEU A 148 -12.14 2.06 8.25
N VAL A 149 -12.09 0.79 7.87
CA VAL A 149 -13.17 -0.17 8.18
C VAL A 149 -13.34 -0.33 9.69
N ALA A 150 -12.25 -0.46 10.45
CA ALA A 150 -12.29 -0.61 11.89
C ALA A 150 -12.92 0.62 12.59
N ARG A 151 -12.55 1.84 12.16
CA ARG A 151 -13.14 3.09 12.71
C ARG A 151 -14.60 3.24 12.31
N ARG A 152 -14.92 3.05 11.04
CA ARG A 152 -16.31 3.14 10.57
C ARG A 152 -17.20 2.10 11.22
N LYS A 153 -16.72 0.88 11.46
CA LYS A 153 -17.50 -0.16 12.16
C LYS A 153 -17.88 0.22 13.60
N LEU A 154 -17.06 1.02 14.28
CA LEU A 154 -17.39 1.55 15.62
C LEU A 154 -18.46 2.64 15.56
N LEU A 155 -18.51 3.42 14.48
CA LEU A 155 -19.45 4.52 14.28
C LEU A 155 -20.74 4.08 13.58
N GLU A 156 -20.64 3.06 12.73
CA GLU A 156 -21.71 2.50 11.91
C GLU A 156 -21.89 1.00 12.25
N PRO A 157 -22.27 0.62 13.50
CA PRO A 157 -22.29 -0.78 13.95
C PRO A 157 -23.26 -1.66 13.17
N ASP A 158 -24.33 -1.10 12.63
CA ASP A 158 -25.35 -1.81 11.84
C ASP A 158 -24.94 -2.04 10.39
N CYS A 159 -23.93 -1.32 9.87
CA CYS A 159 -23.44 -1.51 8.52
C CYS A 159 -22.65 -2.84 8.40
N PRO A 160 -23.01 -3.74 7.48
CA PRO A 160 -22.26 -4.98 7.28
C PRO A 160 -20.80 -4.72 6.91
N GLU A 161 -19.88 -5.48 7.49
CA GLU A 161 -18.44 -5.29 7.23
C GLU A 161 -18.05 -5.39 5.74
N PRO A 162 -18.62 -6.34 4.92
CA PRO A 162 -18.31 -6.38 3.49
C PRO A 162 -18.76 -5.11 2.74
N ASP A 163 -19.82 -4.45 3.18
CA ASP A 163 -20.30 -3.20 2.57
C ASP A 163 -19.37 -2.03 2.92
N LEU A 164 -18.86 -1.98 4.16
CA LEU A 164 -17.83 -1.03 4.57
C LEU A 164 -16.53 -1.23 3.77
N ILE A 165 -16.08 -2.48 3.60
CA ILE A 165 -14.89 -2.81 2.80
C ILE A 165 -15.09 -2.36 1.35
N ARG A 166 -16.24 -2.64 0.76
CA ARG A 166 -16.58 -2.20 -0.60
C ARG A 166 -16.54 -0.69 -0.73
N ALA A 167 -17.24 0.03 0.13
CA ALA A 167 -17.27 1.49 0.12
C ALA A 167 -15.87 2.10 0.23
N VAL A 168 -15.05 1.59 1.15
CA VAL A 168 -13.67 2.08 1.33
C VAL A 168 -12.82 1.85 0.09
N LEU A 169 -12.93 0.70 -0.57
CA LEU A 169 -12.14 0.39 -1.77
C LEU A 169 -12.61 1.13 -3.02
N GLU A 170 -13.93 1.33 -3.16
CA GLU A 170 -14.51 1.99 -4.32
C GLU A 170 -14.48 3.52 -4.23
N GLU A 171 -14.39 4.10 -3.03
CA GLU A 171 -14.57 5.54 -2.83
C GLU A 171 -13.38 6.23 -2.14
N ASN A 172 -12.70 5.55 -1.22
CA ASN A 172 -11.73 6.22 -0.34
C ASN A 172 -10.27 5.98 -0.73
N ILE A 173 -9.91 4.78 -1.23
CA ILE A 173 -8.51 4.39 -1.44
C ILE A 173 -8.16 4.45 -2.92
N TYR A 174 -7.21 5.31 -3.26
CA TYR A 174 -6.62 5.46 -4.57
C TYR A 174 -5.15 5.07 -4.52
N GLY A 175 -4.66 4.49 -5.61
CA GLY A 175 -3.24 4.12 -5.66
C GLY A 175 -2.70 4.03 -7.07
N VAL A 176 -1.41 4.27 -7.21
CA VAL A 176 -0.69 4.20 -8.48
C VAL A 176 0.56 3.35 -8.31
N ASP A 177 0.84 2.50 -9.27
CA ASP A 177 2.12 1.80 -9.37
C ASP A 177 2.47 1.49 -10.83
N VAL A 178 3.75 1.50 -11.18
CA VAL A 178 4.22 1.16 -12.54
C VAL A 178 4.20 -0.34 -12.79
N CYS A 179 4.20 -1.16 -11.74
CA CYS A 179 4.26 -2.61 -11.81
C CYS A 179 2.84 -3.21 -11.78
N ALA A 180 2.35 -3.64 -12.93
CA ALA A 180 1.02 -4.26 -13.06
C ALA A 180 0.89 -5.51 -12.19
N GLU A 181 1.93 -6.34 -12.10
CA GLU A 181 1.95 -7.55 -11.30
C GLU A 181 1.84 -7.25 -9.81
N ALA A 182 2.46 -6.17 -9.34
CA ALA A 182 2.33 -5.74 -7.95
C ALA A 182 0.90 -5.28 -7.63
N LEU A 183 0.27 -4.55 -8.55
CA LEU A 183 -1.14 -4.14 -8.41
C LEU A 183 -2.10 -5.34 -8.42
N GLU A 184 -1.85 -6.36 -9.24
CA GLU A 184 -2.63 -7.61 -9.21
C GLU A 184 -2.58 -8.27 -7.83
N VAL A 185 -1.42 -8.25 -7.19
CA VAL A 185 -1.25 -8.72 -5.81
C VAL A 185 -2.08 -7.88 -4.83
N ALA A 186 -2.04 -6.56 -4.95
CA ALA A 186 -2.83 -5.67 -4.10
C ALA A 186 -4.34 -5.92 -4.27
N ARG A 187 -4.84 -6.02 -5.52
CA ARG A 187 -6.22 -6.36 -5.84
C ARG A 187 -6.65 -7.71 -5.28
N PHE A 188 -5.77 -8.70 -5.41
CA PHE A 188 -6.03 -10.03 -4.84
C PHE A 188 -6.18 -9.95 -3.31
N ARG A 189 -5.34 -9.18 -2.61
CA ARG A 189 -5.45 -8.97 -1.16
C ARG A 189 -6.76 -8.28 -0.77
N PHE A 190 -7.20 -7.29 -1.52
CA PHE A 190 -8.51 -6.64 -1.34
C PHE A 190 -9.65 -7.65 -1.49
N ARG A 191 -9.60 -8.45 -2.54
CA ARG A 191 -10.58 -9.50 -2.79
C ARG A 191 -10.63 -10.52 -1.66
N CYS A 192 -9.49 -10.98 -1.16
CA CYS A 192 -9.41 -11.89 -0.02
C CYS A 192 -10.04 -11.29 1.25
N ALA A 193 -9.74 -10.02 1.57
CA ALA A 193 -10.29 -9.35 2.74
C ALA A 193 -11.83 -9.23 2.65
N TRP A 194 -12.33 -8.84 1.48
CA TRP A 194 -13.76 -8.69 1.23
C TRP A 194 -14.53 -10.02 1.28
N LEU A 195 -14.00 -11.07 0.65
CA LEU A 195 -14.58 -12.41 0.71
C LEU A 195 -14.55 -12.99 2.13
N ALA A 196 -13.47 -12.77 2.88
CA ALA A 196 -13.37 -13.23 4.27
C ALA A 196 -14.41 -12.56 5.18
N ALA A 197 -14.84 -11.34 4.86
CA ALA A 197 -15.92 -10.63 5.55
C ALA A 197 -17.33 -11.05 5.09
N GLY A 198 -17.46 -11.97 4.14
CA GLY A 198 -18.74 -12.44 3.59
C GLY A 198 -19.23 -11.71 2.34
N GLY A 199 -18.36 -10.88 1.72
CA GLY A 199 -18.67 -10.17 0.47
C GLY A 199 -18.95 -11.12 -0.70
N LYS A 200 -19.83 -10.73 -1.63
CA LYS A 200 -20.26 -11.54 -2.78
C LYS A 200 -20.34 -10.71 -4.07
N GLY A 201 -20.02 -11.32 -5.20
CA GLY A 201 -20.09 -10.69 -6.52
C GLY A 201 -18.78 -9.95 -6.87
N ASP A 202 -18.86 -8.86 -7.63
CA ASP A 202 -17.70 -8.11 -8.09
C ASP A 202 -17.31 -7.00 -7.10
N LEU A 203 -16.02 -6.77 -7.00
CA LEU A 203 -15.41 -5.71 -6.20
C LEU A 203 -14.58 -4.82 -7.14
N ARG A 204 -14.82 -3.53 -7.08
CA ARG A 204 -14.03 -2.54 -7.79
C ARG A 204 -12.97 -1.93 -6.88
N ASP A 205 -11.94 -1.38 -7.48
CA ASP A 205 -10.89 -0.62 -6.81
C ASP A 205 -10.48 0.59 -7.65
N ARG A 206 -9.65 1.44 -7.09
CA ARG A 206 -9.11 2.63 -7.76
C ARG A 206 -7.58 2.59 -7.86
N LEU A 207 -7.05 1.39 -8.07
CA LEU A 207 -5.63 1.20 -8.33
C LEU A 207 -5.35 1.36 -9.84
N LEU A 208 -4.41 2.23 -10.17
CA LEU A 208 -4.04 2.59 -11.53
C LEU A 208 -2.63 2.11 -11.85
N CYS A 209 -2.47 1.44 -13.00
CA CYS A 209 -1.16 1.07 -13.49
C CYS A 209 -0.56 2.22 -14.31
N GLY A 210 0.57 2.76 -13.87
CA GLY A 210 1.26 3.84 -14.57
C GLY A 210 2.31 4.53 -13.71
N ASP A 211 3.00 5.49 -14.32
CA ASP A 211 4.02 6.28 -13.64
C ASP A 211 3.38 7.46 -12.88
N SER A 212 3.52 7.47 -11.56
CA SER A 212 3.03 8.54 -10.67
C SER A 212 3.69 9.90 -10.95
N LEU A 213 4.83 9.92 -11.64
CA LEU A 213 5.52 11.14 -12.04
C LEU A 213 5.25 11.55 -13.50
N ASP A 214 4.41 10.80 -14.23
CA ASP A 214 3.97 11.19 -15.58
C ASP A 214 2.80 12.17 -15.52
N MET A 215 3.10 13.48 -15.70
CA MET A 215 2.13 14.57 -15.73
C MET A 215 1.57 14.84 -17.14
N SER A 216 1.87 13.98 -18.12
CA SER A 216 1.38 14.14 -19.50
C SER A 216 -0.13 13.90 -19.62
N ALA A 217 -0.69 14.24 -20.78
CA ALA A 217 -2.11 14.02 -21.06
C ALA A 217 -2.50 12.54 -21.07
N SER A 218 -1.55 11.63 -21.31
CA SER A 218 -1.72 10.16 -21.25
C SER A 218 -1.41 9.58 -19.88
N GLY A 219 -0.90 10.37 -18.93
CA GLY A 219 -0.55 9.92 -17.58
C GLY A 219 -1.77 9.66 -16.70
N VAL A 220 -1.55 8.91 -15.61
CA VAL A 220 -2.58 8.50 -14.65
C VAL A 220 -3.35 9.69 -14.02
N TRP A 221 -2.69 10.84 -13.89
CA TRP A 221 -3.31 12.05 -13.34
C TRP A 221 -4.46 12.56 -14.19
N ARG A 222 -4.35 12.47 -15.50
CA ARG A 222 -5.41 12.87 -16.44
C ARG A 222 -6.44 11.79 -16.68
N GLN A 223 -6.01 10.53 -16.71
CA GLN A 223 -6.91 9.42 -17.06
C GLN A 223 -7.71 8.89 -15.88
N GLY A 224 -7.16 8.88 -14.67
CA GLY A 224 -7.78 8.22 -13.53
C GLY A 224 -7.96 9.07 -12.27
N LEU A 225 -7.21 10.17 -12.12
CA LEU A 225 -7.23 11.01 -10.93
C LEU A 225 -7.75 12.42 -11.17
N SER A 226 -8.07 12.79 -12.41
CA SER A 226 -8.49 14.15 -12.78
C SER A 226 -9.70 14.64 -11.99
N THR A 227 -10.74 13.82 -11.86
CA THR A 227 -11.95 14.19 -11.11
C THR A 227 -11.63 14.55 -9.66
N VAL A 228 -10.78 13.76 -9.00
CA VAL A 228 -10.37 14.02 -7.60
C VAL A 228 -9.57 15.33 -7.52
N MET A 229 -8.69 15.56 -8.49
CA MET A 229 -7.88 16.78 -8.52
C MET A 229 -8.73 18.03 -8.81
N GLU A 230 -9.73 17.94 -9.69
CA GLU A 230 -10.69 19.02 -9.96
C GLU A 230 -11.56 19.35 -8.74
N GLU A 231 -11.83 18.36 -7.88
CA GLU A 231 -12.54 18.53 -6.61
C GLU A 231 -11.62 18.95 -5.46
N GLY A 232 -10.40 19.36 -5.76
CA GLY A 232 -9.44 19.95 -4.83
C GLY A 232 -8.33 19.01 -4.35
N GLY A 233 -8.32 17.74 -4.76
CA GLY A 233 -7.25 16.77 -4.46
C GLY A 233 -7.59 15.77 -3.35
N PHE A 234 -6.56 15.25 -2.70
CA PHE A 234 -6.65 14.19 -1.70
C PHE A 234 -6.59 14.74 -0.27
N ASP A 235 -7.21 14.03 0.64
CA ASP A 235 -7.18 14.33 2.08
C ASP A 235 -5.92 13.75 2.74
N LEU A 236 -5.48 12.58 2.28
CA LEU A 236 -4.27 11.92 2.76
C LEU A 236 -3.41 11.43 1.59
N VAL A 237 -2.09 11.60 1.74
CA VAL A 237 -1.08 10.88 0.95
C VAL A 237 -0.25 10.03 1.90
N ILE A 238 -0.18 8.73 1.65
CA ILE A 238 0.56 7.80 2.50
C ILE A 238 1.33 6.80 1.64
N GLY A 239 2.53 6.42 2.04
CA GLY A 239 3.27 5.43 1.26
C GLY A 239 4.73 5.26 1.67
N ASN A 240 5.38 4.38 0.92
CA ASN A 240 6.82 4.14 0.94
C ASN A 240 7.37 4.34 -0.47
N PRO A 241 7.75 5.56 -0.86
CA PRO A 241 8.20 5.86 -2.21
C PRO A 241 9.52 5.14 -2.56
N PRO A 242 9.83 4.92 -3.84
CA PRO A 242 11.02 4.19 -4.28
C PRO A 242 12.32 4.96 -4.00
N PHE A 243 13.27 4.33 -3.30
CA PHE A 243 14.56 4.91 -2.94
C PHE A 243 15.59 4.64 -4.04
N VAL A 244 15.68 5.54 -5.01
CA VAL A 244 16.57 5.45 -6.16
C VAL A 244 17.42 6.70 -6.25
N GLY A 245 18.72 6.58 -5.99
CA GLY A 245 19.65 7.68 -6.11
C GLY A 245 20.04 7.99 -7.57
N GLU A 246 20.38 9.24 -7.87
CA GLU A 246 20.80 9.68 -9.23
C GLU A 246 22.03 8.94 -9.73
N LYS A 247 22.95 8.55 -8.85
CA LYS A 247 24.16 7.80 -9.23
C LYS A 247 23.80 6.43 -9.78
N GLY A 248 24.11 6.18 -11.05
CA GLY A 248 23.80 4.94 -11.75
C GLY A 248 22.45 4.91 -12.45
N ASN A 249 21.62 5.96 -12.30
CA ASN A 249 20.27 6.05 -12.88
C ASN A 249 20.08 7.35 -13.68
N LYS A 250 21.12 7.81 -14.37
CA LYS A 250 21.16 9.12 -15.04
C LYS A 250 19.98 9.35 -15.98
N GLU A 251 19.64 8.38 -16.81
CA GLU A 251 18.54 8.51 -17.79
C GLU A 251 17.18 8.77 -17.12
N LEU A 252 16.91 8.14 -15.97
CA LEU A 252 15.70 8.36 -15.19
C LEU A 252 15.62 9.82 -14.72
N PHE A 253 16.72 10.35 -14.19
CA PHE A 253 16.77 11.72 -13.66
C PHE A 253 16.81 12.77 -14.79
N ASP A 254 17.45 12.48 -15.92
CA ASP A 254 17.43 13.37 -17.08
C ASP A 254 16.01 13.52 -17.66
N ARG A 255 15.22 12.45 -17.70
CA ARG A 255 13.79 12.53 -18.06
C ARG A 255 13.01 13.44 -17.11
N LEU A 256 13.20 13.32 -15.80
CA LEU A 256 12.55 14.21 -14.81
C LEU A 256 12.93 15.67 -15.01
N LYS A 257 14.21 15.96 -15.24
CA LYS A 257 14.71 17.33 -15.50
C LYS A 257 14.17 17.95 -16.78
N CYS A 258 13.74 17.12 -17.75
CA CYS A 258 13.10 17.56 -19.00
C CYS A 258 11.56 17.58 -18.91
N SER A 259 10.96 17.22 -17.78
CA SER A 259 9.51 17.20 -17.57
C SER A 259 9.01 18.46 -16.86
N SER A 260 7.69 18.57 -16.68
CA SER A 260 7.06 19.61 -15.85
C SER A 260 7.49 19.58 -14.38
N LEU A 261 8.12 18.50 -13.94
CA LEU A 261 8.64 18.32 -12.57
C LEU A 261 10.08 18.83 -12.40
N ALA A 262 10.66 19.47 -13.41
CA ALA A 262 12.05 19.97 -13.38
C ALA A 262 12.36 20.89 -12.20
N SER A 263 11.38 21.68 -11.72
CA SER A 263 11.50 22.57 -10.55
C SER A 263 11.76 21.84 -9.23
N TYR A 264 11.39 20.54 -9.15
CA TYR A 264 11.65 19.69 -7.98
C TYR A 264 13.01 19.00 -8.05
N CYS A 265 13.67 19.04 -9.21
CA CYS A 265 14.93 18.37 -9.42
C CYS A 265 16.12 19.19 -8.90
N SER A 266 17.07 18.50 -8.29
CA SER A 266 18.36 19.02 -7.85
C SER A 266 19.46 18.02 -8.23
N SER A 267 20.73 18.43 -8.21
CA SER A 267 21.83 17.48 -8.39
C SER A 267 22.00 16.59 -7.15
N ARG A 268 22.42 15.35 -7.33
CA ARG A 268 22.66 14.37 -6.26
C ARG A 268 21.40 14.07 -5.43
N MET A 269 20.25 14.10 -6.09
CA MET A 269 18.96 13.85 -5.45
C MET A 269 18.64 12.36 -5.37
N ASP A 270 17.61 12.05 -4.59
CA ASP A 270 16.93 10.76 -4.58
C ASP A 270 15.57 10.90 -5.27
N TYR A 271 15.11 9.85 -5.94
CA TYR A 271 13.89 9.85 -6.73
C TYR A 271 12.64 10.14 -5.88
N TRP A 272 12.61 9.63 -4.64
CA TRP A 272 11.51 9.85 -3.73
C TRP A 272 11.28 11.33 -3.35
N TYR A 273 12.27 12.22 -3.52
CA TYR A 273 12.06 13.65 -3.27
C TYR A 273 10.99 14.22 -4.21
N VAL A 274 10.98 13.76 -5.45
CA VAL A 274 9.97 14.18 -6.44
C VAL A 274 8.61 13.57 -6.11
N PHE A 275 8.56 12.31 -5.68
CA PHE A 275 7.32 11.69 -5.18
C PHE A 275 6.72 12.49 -4.02
N ALA A 276 7.54 12.91 -3.06
CA ALA A 276 7.07 13.73 -1.96
C ALA A 276 6.52 15.08 -2.43
N CYS A 277 7.21 15.77 -3.37
CA CYS A 277 6.72 17.02 -3.94
C CYS A 277 5.39 16.84 -4.67
N VAL A 278 5.26 15.81 -5.50
CA VAL A 278 4.02 15.49 -6.22
C VAL A 278 2.89 15.11 -5.25
N GLY A 279 3.22 14.35 -4.20
CA GLY A 279 2.27 14.01 -3.14
C GLY A 279 1.71 15.24 -2.42
N LEU A 280 2.57 16.22 -2.14
CA LEU A 280 2.15 17.50 -1.55
C LEU A 280 1.24 18.30 -2.48
N ASP A 281 1.55 18.33 -3.80
CA ASP A 281 0.71 19.00 -4.78
C ASP A 281 -0.65 18.33 -4.97
N ALA A 282 -0.72 17.03 -4.70
CA ALA A 282 -1.96 16.27 -4.77
C ALA A 282 -2.89 16.48 -3.58
N LEU A 283 -2.38 17.03 -2.47
CA LEU A 283 -3.17 17.27 -1.26
C LEU A 283 -4.12 18.47 -1.40
N LYS A 284 -5.29 18.34 -0.84
CA LYS A 284 -6.15 19.47 -0.49
C LYS A 284 -5.49 20.34 0.57
N ARG A 285 -5.91 21.59 0.64
CA ARG A 285 -5.55 22.46 1.77
C ARG A 285 -6.00 21.81 3.10
N GLY A 286 -5.05 21.66 4.03
CA GLY A 286 -5.24 20.95 5.29
C GLY A 286 -5.25 19.42 5.16
N GLY A 287 -4.85 18.89 3.99
CA GLY A 287 -4.56 17.47 3.83
C GLY A 287 -3.25 17.07 4.52
N VAL A 288 -3.08 15.79 4.79
CA VAL A 288 -1.93 15.24 5.53
C VAL A 288 -1.12 14.29 4.64
N MET A 289 0.20 14.45 4.61
CA MET A 289 1.11 13.47 4.00
C MET A 289 1.89 12.73 5.07
N HIS A 290 1.94 11.40 4.95
CA HIS A 290 2.70 10.54 5.87
C HIS A 290 3.53 9.53 5.08
N LEU A 291 4.83 9.76 4.94
CA LEU A 291 5.74 8.90 4.19
C LEU A 291 6.79 8.28 5.10
N VAL A 292 7.17 7.05 4.81
CA VAL A 292 8.38 6.44 5.37
C VAL A 292 9.54 6.63 4.39
N VAL A 293 10.62 7.26 4.84
CA VAL A 293 11.72 7.71 3.98
C VAL A 293 13.07 7.58 4.67
N PRO A 294 14.20 7.50 3.92
CA PRO A 294 15.54 7.57 4.51
C PRO A 294 15.81 8.94 5.11
N ASN A 295 16.44 9.01 6.29
CA ASN A 295 16.66 10.25 7.05
C ASN A 295 17.65 11.26 6.42
N LYS A 296 18.42 10.85 5.42
CA LYS A 296 19.48 11.69 4.82
C LYS A 296 18.96 12.98 4.15
N TRP A 297 17.69 13.09 3.85
CA TRP A 297 17.11 14.28 3.22
C TRP A 297 17.27 15.55 4.05
N MET A 298 17.38 15.43 5.36
CA MET A 298 17.57 16.58 6.25
C MET A 298 18.89 17.31 6.00
N SER A 299 19.95 16.58 5.66
CA SER A 299 21.30 17.13 5.46
C SER A 299 21.80 17.06 4.01
N ASN A 300 21.20 16.22 3.15
CA ASN A 300 21.63 16.08 1.77
C ASN A 300 21.34 17.35 0.95
N ALA A 301 22.35 17.86 0.26
CA ALA A 301 22.20 19.00 -0.65
C ALA A 301 21.16 18.75 -1.76
N GLY A 302 21.07 17.52 -2.27
CA GLY A 302 20.10 17.14 -3.28
C GLY A 302 18.63 17.21 -2.83
N ALA A 303 18.34 17.32 -1.54
CA ALA A 303 17.00 17.50 -1.01
C ALA A 303 16.59 18.98 -0.82
N ALA A 304 17.36 19.93 -1.35
CA ALA A 304 17.10 21.36 -1.13
C ALA A 304 15.71 21.80 -1.63
N SER A 305 15.29 21.35 -2.81
CA SER A 305 13.97 21.66 -3.37
C SER A 305 12.84 21.11 -2.51
N LEU A 306 12.96 19.86 -2.04
CA LEU A 306 12.00 19.25 -1.12
C LEU A 306 11.92 20.02 0.20
N ARG A 307 13.06 20.32 0.83
CA ARG A 307 13.06 21.07 2.11
C ARG A 307 12.43 22.44 1.95
N ARG A 308 12.73 23.15 0.87
CA ARG A 308 12.11 24.46 0.58
C ARG A 308 10.60 24.31 0.46
N LYS A 309 10.10 23.36 -0.35
CA LYS A 309 8.67 23.12 -0.50
C LYS A 309 7.98 22.77 0.82
N LEU A 310 8.60 21.94 1.66
CA LEU A 310 8.08 21.62 2.99
C LEU A 310 7.98 22.85 3.89
N LEU A 311 8.94 23.77 3.83
CA LEU A 311 8.94 24.98 4.64
C LEU A 311 7.97 26.05 4.14
N GLU A 312 7.76 26.14 2.83
CA GLU A 312 6.91 27.15 2.20
C GLU A 312 5.42 26.74 2.18
N ASP A 313 5.14 25.45 1.90
CA ASP A 313 3.78 24.97 1.62
C ASP A 313 3.15 24.22 2.80
N CYS A 314 3.95 23.77 3.79
CA CYS A 314 3.49 22.80 4.78
C CYS A 314 3.84 23.18 6.22
N GLY A 315 3.05 22.65 7.17
CA GLY A 315 3.44 22.55 8.57
C GLY A 315 3.94 21.13 8.88
N LEU A 316 5.11 20.99 9.47
CA LEU A 316 5.61 19.68 9.91
C LEU A 316 4.84 19.24 11.17
N LEU A 317 3.98 18.23 11.07
CA LEU A 317 3.18 17.74 12.18
C LEU A 317 4.00 16.81 13.10
N ARG A 318 4.76 15.89 12.49
CA ARG A 318 5.55 14.90 13.22
C ARG A 318 6.76 14.46 12.40
N LEU A 319 7.85 14.18 13.10
CA LEU A 319 9.05 13.55 12.57
C LEU A 319 9.49 12.46 13.53
N SER A 320 9.47 11.21 13.10
CA SER A 320 9.88 10.06 13.89
C SER A 320 11.14 9.44 13.29
N ASP A 321 12.29 9.60 13.96
CA ASP A 321 13.54 8.97 13.56
C ASP A 321 13.73 7.66 14.31
N PHE A 322 13.81 6.57 13.58
CA PHE A 322 14.05 5.24 14.15
C PHE A 322 15.53 5.01 14.49
N GLY A 323 16.40 5.94 14.18
CA GLY A 323 17.83 5.91 14.54
C GLY A 323 18.51 4.62 14.07
N ALA A 324 19.14 3.92 15.02
CA ALA A 324 19.79 2.65 14.78
C ALA A 324 18.85 1.44 14.70
N CYS A 325 17.55 1.61 14.94
CA CYS A 325 16.58 0.53 14.83
C CYS A 325 16.45 0.09 13.37
N ARG A 326 16.66 -1.20 13.12
CA ARG A 326 16.54 -1.78 11.79
C ARG A 326 15.06 -2.05 11.48
N VAL A 327 14.38 -1.03 10.95
CA VAL A 327 12.96 -1.12 10.58
C VAL A 327 12.75 -2.03 9.37
N PHE A 328 13.66 -1.97 8.39
CA PHE A 328 13.61 -2.78 7.17
C PHE A 328 14.73 -3.82 7.16
N GLU A 329 14.40 -5.08 6.92
CA GLU A 329 15.39 -6.16 6.86
C GLU A 329 16.37 -6.00 5.68
N SER A 330 15.90 -5.45 4.56
CA SER A 330 16.64 -5.34 3.29
C SER A 330 17.28 -3.98 3.05
N ALA A 331 16.91 -2.94 3.79
CA ALA A 331 17.44 -1.59 3.60
C ALA A 331 18.67 -1.31 4.47
N ARG A 332 19.69 -0.70 3.87
CA ARG A 332 20.84 -0.15 4.61
C ARG A 332 20.61 1.33 4.85
N GLY A 333 20.62 1.76 6.11
CA GLY A 333 20.48 3.15 6.50
C GLY A 333 19.43 3.37 7.59
N HIS A 334 19.34 4.62 8.06
CA HIS A 334 18.34 5.04 9.04
C HIS A 334 17.06 5.45 8.32
N THR A 335 15.93 5.15 8.92
CA THR A 335 14.60 5.40 8.37
C THR A 335 13.83 6.38 9.25
N MET A 336 13.01 7.24 8.65
CA MET A 336 12.12 8.20 9.30
C MET A 336 10.71 8.15 8.73
N THR A 337 9.79 8.64 9.48
CA THR A 337 8.43 8.96 9.03
C THR A 337 8.04 10.37 9.40
#